data_f0334db0e79e7c2f046bdd73b8237820
#
_entry.id   f0334db0e79e7c2f046bdd73b8237820
#
_cell.length_a   1.000
_cell.length_b   1.000
_cell.length_c   1.000
_cell.angle_alpha   90.00
_cell.angle_beta   90.00
_cell.angle_gamma   90.00
#
_symmetry.space_group_name_H-M   'P 1'
#
loop_
_entity.id
_entity.type
_entity.pdbx_description
1 polymer ?
#
loop_
_entity_poly.entity_id
_entity_poly.type
_entity_poly.pdbx_seq_one_letter_code
_entity_poly.pdbx_strand_id
1 'polypeptide(L)'
;MSSTGFAQDREYSAGVQYTNGPLVIAGAYSNVNGLGTSTTGAVTADTAPVVADSERIAGAGIKYAFGPAAVAFVYTYTDIGQPVKNNLVHATLNGSSLRFSNYEINGSYQFTPQFSGMAMYDFTHGDYAASNGTVRPNWNEVGLMGDYLLSKRTDVYMQGVWQHVSGVADDMGGMSGALILGSAGQSSTSSQLLVHVGLRNKF
;
A
#
# COMPACT_ATOMS: atom_id res chain seq x y z
N MET A 1 -10.74 -33.99 10.15
CA MET A 1 -11.47 -33.69 8.89
C MET A 1 -11.80 -32.22 8.94
N SER A 2 -11.05 -31.38 8.24
CA SER A 2 -11.37 -29.95 8.14
C SER A 2 -12.55 -29.83 7.18
N SER A 3 -13.67 -29.35 7.68
CA SER A 3 -14.80 -28.98 6.84
C SER A 3 -14.40 -27.72 6.05
N THR A 4 -13.92 -27.93 4.84
CA THR A 4 -13.78 -26.85 3.86
C THR A 4 -15.18 -26.34 3.52
N GLY A 5 -15.65 -25.36 4.27
CA GLY A 5 -16.92 -24.70 3.96
C GLY A 5 -16.79 -23.92 2.67
N PHE A 6 -17.85 -23.87 1.86
CA PHE A 6 -17.93 -23.09 0.61
C PHE A 6 -17.58 -21.59 0.77
N ALA A 7 -17.52 -21.09 2.00
CA ALA A 7 -17.18 -19.70 2.33
C ALA A 7 -15.69 -19.46 2.64
N GLN A 8 -14.87 -20.50 2.74
CA GLN A 8 -13.45 -20.41 3.01
C GLN A 8 -12.69 -20.04 1.70
N ASP A 9 -11.69 -19.18 1.82
CA ASP A 9 -10.87 -18.71 0.69
C ASP A 9 -11.66 -17.96 -0.42
N ARG A 10 -12.74 -17.26 -0.02
CA ARG A 10 -13.55 -16.47 -0.93
C ARG A 10 -13.08 -15.04 -0.94
N GLU A 11 -12.93 -14.51 -2.16
CA GLU A 11 -12.73 -13.09 -2.42
C GLU A 11 -13.93 -12.55 -3.21
N TYR A 12 -14.36 -11.33 -2.87
CA TYR A 12 -15.26 -10.53 -3.69
C TYR A 12 -14.89 -9.06 -3.60
N SER A 13 -15.02 -8.37 -4.72
CA SER A 13 -14.73 -6.95 -4.83
C SER A 13 -15.72 -6.25 -5.74
N ALA A 14 -15.90 -4.96 -5.52
CA ALA A 14 -16.68 -4.09 -6.37
C ALA A 14 -16.07 -2.70 -6.39
N GLY A 15 -16.21 -1.99 -7.51
CA GLY A 15 -15.74 -0.62 -7.64
C GLY A 15 -16.61 0.17 -8.58
N VAL A 16 -16.62 1.48 -8.39
CA VAL A 16 -17.33 2.44 -9.24
C VAL A 16 -16.41 3.61 -9.54
N GLN A 17 -16.48 4.11 -10.77
CA GLN A 17 -15.78 5.31 -11.20
C GLN A 17 -16.75 6.25 -11.92
N TYR A 18 -16.65 7.52 -11.60
CA TYR A 18 -17.31 8.61 -12.32
C TYR A 18 -16.25 9.51 -12.95
N THR A 19 -16.42 9.84 -14.22
CA THR A 19 -15.52 10.72 -14.95
C THR A 19 -16.33 11.81 -15.65
N ASN A 20 -15.94 13.07 -15.44
CA ASN A 20 -16.54 14.22 -16.10
C ASN A 20 -15.44 15.25 -16.41
N GLY A 21 -15.03 15.31 -17.69
CA GLY A 21 -13.95 16.18 -18.12
C GLY A 21 -12.65 15.90 -17.31
N PRO A 22 -12.13 16.93 -16.61
CA PRO A 22 -10.90 16.78 -15.83
C PRO A 22 -11.07 16.06 -14.48
N LEU A 23 -12.32 15.83 -14.05
CA LEU A 23 -12.66 15.24 -12.76
C LEU A 23 -12.82 13.72 -12.88
N VAL A 24 -12.15 12.99 -12.00
CA VAL A 24 -12.35 11.55 -11.77
C VAL A 24 -12.63 11.33 -10.29
N ILE A 25 -13.69 10.62 -9.95
CA ILE A 25 -14.02 10.15 -8.60
C ILE A 25 -14.16 8.64 -8.68
N ALA A 26 -13.55 7.91 -7.76
CA ALA A 26 -13.64 6.46 -7.71
C ALA A 26 -13.82 5.97 -6.28
N GLY A 27 -14.48 4.83 -6.12
CA GLY A 27 -14.58 4.11 -4.87
C GLY A 27 -14.54 2.61 -5.12
N ALA A 28 -13.94 1.86 -4.21
CA ALA A 28 -13.82 0.42 -4.32
C ALA A 28 -13.92 -0.24 -2.94
N TYR A 29 -14.36 -1.47 -2.94
CA TYR A 29 -14.42 -2.34 -1.78
C TYR A 29 -13.95 -3.74 -2.17
N SER A 30 -13.16 -4.37 -1.29
CA SER A 30 -12.73 -5.77 -1.39
C SER A 30 -12.87 -6.45 -0.04
N ASN A 31 -13.23 -7.73 -0.08
CA ASN A 31 -13.26 -8.61 1.09
C ASN A 31 -12.64 -9.96 0.72
N VAL A 32 -11.68 -10.40 1.52
CA VAL A 32 -11.03 -11.70 1.42
C VAL A 32 -11.26 -12.45 2.72
N ASN A 33 -11.77 -13.67 2.63
CA ASN A 33 -11.88 -14.59 3.77
C ASN A 33 -10.77 -15.64 3.63
N GLY A 34 -10.03 -15.90 4.71
CA GLY A 34 -8.93 -16.86 4.69
C GLY A 34 -7.67 -16.33 4.01
N LEU A 35 -7.28 -15.08 4.29
CA LEU A 35 -6.10 -14.44 3.73
C LEU A 35 -4.82 -15.23 4.04
N GLY A 36 -4.31 -15.99 3.06
CA GLY A 36 -3.12 -16.82 3.22
C GLY A 36 -3.26 -17.97 4.22
N THR A 37 -4.47 -18.37 4.57
CA THR A 37 -4.69 -19.52 5.49
C THR A 37 -4.72 -20.86 4.75
N SER A 38 -4.80 -20.84 3.43
CA SER A 38 -4.82 -22.02 2.56
C SER A 38 -3.52 -22.18 1.77
N THR A 39 -3.21 -23.41 1.38
CA THR A 39 -2.12 -23.72 0.44
C THR A 39 -2.57 -23.69 -1.01
N THR A 40 -3.88 -23.59 -1.24
CA THR A 40 -4.51 -23.57 -2.57
C THR A 40 -5.56 -22.46 -2.59
N GLY A 41 -5.51 -21.59 -3.58
CA GLY A 41 -6.45 -20.47 -3.70
C GLY A 41 -5.81 -19.26 -4.37
N ALA A 42 -6.56 -18.17 -4.46
CA ALA A 42 -6.09 -16.92 -5.09
C ALA A 42 -4.96 -16.26 -4.27
N VAL A 43 -5.03 -16.37 -2.93
CA VAL A 43 -4.01 -15.83 -2.01
C VAL A 43 -3.57 -16.93 -1.06
N THR A 44 -2.36 -17.42 -1.23
CA THR A 44 -1.78 -18.50 -0.40
C THR A 44 -0.95 -17.94 0.75
N ALA A 45 -0.57 -18.81 1.69
CA ALA A 45 0.27 -18.44 2.84
C ALA A 45 1.62 -17.79 2.44
N ASP A 46 2.16 -18.15 1.28
CA ASP A 46 3.44 -17.65 0.80
C ASP A 46 3.31 -16.34 0.00
N THR A 47 2.12 -16.03 -0.52
CA THR A 47 1.87 -14.85 -1.34
C THR A 47 1.16 -13.72 -0.58
N ALA A 48 0.49 -14.02 0.54
CA ALA A 48 -0.15 -13.03 1.38
C ALA A 48 0.90 -12.17 2.10
N PRO A 49 0.83 -10.83 2.06
CA PRO A 49 1.69 -9.97 2.87
C PRO A 49 1.44 -10.17 4.38
N VAL A 50 0.21 -10.41 4.76
CA VAL A 50 -0.21 -10.79 6.12
C VAL A 50 -1.08 -12.03 6.04
N VAL A 51 -0.83 -13.02 6.87
CA VAL A 51 -1.71 -14.19 7.02
C VAL A 51 -2.73 -13.90 8.10
N ALA A 52 -4.02 -14.04 7.77
CA ALA A 52 -5.13 -13.66 8.64
C ALA A 52 -6.43 -14.40 8.28
N ASP A 53 -7.41 -14.39 9.16
CA ASP A 53 -8.74 -14.98 8.89
C ASP A 53 -9.53 -14.16 7.85
N SER A 54 -9.34 -12.85 7.81
CA SER A 54 -10.04 -11.98 6.86
C SER A 54 -9.30 -10.69 6.60
N GLU A 55 -9.52 -10.12 5.42
CA GLU A 55 -9.12 -8.76 5.07
C GLU A 55 -10.28 -8.04 4.39
N ARG A 56 -10.52 -6.80 4.79
CA ARG A 56 -11.48 -5.89 4.18
C ARG A 56 -10.78 -4.60 3.82
N ILE A 57 -10.93 -4.18 2.58
CA ILE A 57 -10.37 -2.93 2.09
C ILE A 57 -11.51 -2.09 1.51
N ALA A 58 -11.62 -0.85 1.96
CA ALA A 58 -12.50 0.15 1.38
C ALA A 58 -11.68 1.38 1.02
N GLY A 59 -11.90 1.95 -0.15
CA GLY A 59 -11.17 3.13 -0.57
C GLY A 59 -11.99 4.05 -1.46
N ALA A 60 -11.66 5.33 -1.40
CA ALA A 60 -12.21 6.34 -2.29
C ALA A 60 -11.12 7.34 -2.67
N GLY A 61 -11.24 7.90 -3.87
CA GLY A 61 -10.29 8.89 -4.35
C GLY A 61 -10.95 9.87 -5.32
N ILE A 62 -10.31 11.04 -5.40
CA ILE A 62 -10.66 12.10 -6.33
C ILE A 62 -9.39 12.57 -7.02
N LYS A 63 -9.47 12.77 -8.32
CA LYS A 63 -8.41 13.36 -9.15
C LYS A 63 -8.97 14.50 -9.98
N TYR A 64 -8.23 15.57 -10.07
CA TYR A 64 -8.55 16.69 -10.94
C TYR A 64 -7.33 17.06 -11.78
N ALA A 65 -7.52 17.17 -13.11
CA ALA A 65 -6.50 17.59 -14.05
C ALA A 65 -6.75 19.04 -14.49
N PHE A 66 -5.72 19.89 -14.48
CA PHE A 66 -5.78 21.29 -14.89
C PHE A 66 -4.57 21.65 -15.74
N GLY A 67 -4.79 21.67 -17.05
CA GLY A 67 -3.70 21.89 -18.01
C GLY A 67 -2.61 20.82 -17.90
N PRO A 68 -1.34 21.18 -17.69
CA PRO A 68 -0.24 20.23 -17.58
C PRO A 68 -0.12 19.56 -16.21
N ALA A 69 -0.97 19.93 -15.26
CA ALA A 69 -0.94 19.44 -13.89
C ALA A 69 -2.13 18.52 -13.57
N ALA A 70 -1.93 17.62 -12.62
CA ALA A 70 -3.01 16.88 -11.98
C ALA A 70 -2.70 16.72 -10.51
N VAL A 71 -3.75 16.74 -9.67
CA VAL A 71 -3.68 16.44 -8.24
C VAL A 71 -4.71 15.37 -7.91
N ALA A 72 -4.35 14.43 -7.04
CA ALA A 72 -5.26 13.43 -6.53
C ALA A 72 -5.16 13.33 -5.01
N PHE A 73 -6.28 12.97 -4.40
CA PHE A 73 -6.37 12.55 -3.01
C PHE A 73 -7.00 11.16 -2.97
N VAL A 74 -6.44 10.27 -2.14
CA VAL A 74 -6.94 8.91 -1.94
C VAL A 74 -7.02 8.63 -0.46
N TYR A 75 -8.13 8.05 -0.03
CA TYR A 75 -8.28 7.46 1.29
C TYR A 75 -8.50 5.97 1.16
N THR A 76 -7.81 5.17 1.97
CA THR A 76 -7.98 3.72 2.03
C THR A 76 -8.06 3.28 3.48
N TYR A 77 -9.04 2.45 3.78
CA TYR A 77 -9.19 1.78 5.06
C TYR A 77 -9.05 0.27 4.87
N THR A 78 -8.15 -0.34 5.65
CA THR A 78 -7.90 -1.78 5.68
C THR A 78 -8.17 -2.32 7.07
N ASP A 79 -8.96 -3.39 7.18
CA ASP A 79 -9.25 -4.11 8.43
C ASP A 79 -8.90 -5.58 8.25
N ILE A 80 -7.91 -6.05 9.01
CA ILE A 80 -7.38 -7.41 8.98
C ILE A 80 -7.76 -8.09 10.30
N GLY A 81 -8.60 -9.12 10.20
CA GLY A 81 -9.10 -9.88 11.36
C GLY A 81 -8.21 -11.08 11.67
N GLN A 82 -7.87 -11.26 12.97
CA GLN A 82 -7.06 -12.35 13.48
C GLN A 82 -5.72 -12.53 12.72
N PRO A 83 -4.88 -11.49 12.64
CA PRO A 83 -3.58 -11.60 11.97
C PRO A 83 -2.66 -12.54 12.75
N VAL A 84 -2.02 -13.50 12.06
CA VAL A 84 -1.13 -14.51 12.67
C VAL A 84 0.32 -14.36 12.23
N LYS A 85 0.57 -13.83 11.03
CA LYS A 85 1.91 -13.70 10.50
C LYS A 85 2.03 -12.50 9.55
N ASN A 86 3.11 -11.75 9.68
CA ASN A 86 3.53 -10.73 8.72
C ASN A 86 4.68 -11.30 7.87
N ASN A 87 4.41 -11.61 6.62
CA ASN A 87 5.39 -12.20 5.71
C ASN A 87 6.40 -11.18 5.17
N LEU A 88 6.07 -9.88 5.18
CA LEU A 88 6.98 -8.82 4.70
C LEU A 88 8.23 -8.70 5.56
N VAL A 89 8.10 -8.99 6.86
CA VAL A 89 9.19 -8.91 7.85
C VAL A 89 9.41 -10.23 8.60
N HIS A 90 8.74 -11.31 8.16
CA HIS A 90 8.83 -12.66 8.74
C HIS A 90 8.52 -12.71 10.25
N ALA A 91 7.58 -11.89 10.71
CA ALA A 91 7.21 -11.80 12.12
C ALA A 91 5.89 -12.50 12.43
N THR A 92 5.81 -13.09 13.63
CA THR A 92 4.56 -13.64 14.17
C THR A 92 3.71 -12.50 14.72
N LEU A 93 2.40 -12.53 14.43
CA LEU A 93 1.41 -11.61 14.95
C LEU A 93 0.49 -12.36 15.92
N ASN A 94 0.23 -11.78 17.08
CA ASN A 94 -0.65 -12.31 18.10
C ASN A 94 -1.70 -11.24 18.47
N GLY A 95 -2.63 -11.01 17.56
CA GLY A 95 -3.64 -9.96 17.75
C GLY A 95 -5.01 -10.34 17.26
N SER A 96 -6.01 -9.62 17.71
CA SER A 96 -7.39 -9.78 17.28
C SER A 96 -7.73 -8.98 16.02
N SER A 97 -7.04 -7.86 15.80
CA SER A 97 -7.22 -7.02 14.61
C SER A 97 -6.00 -6.18 14.30
N LEU A 98 -5.81 -5.90 13.02
CA LEU A 98 -4.83 -4.95 12.52
C LEU A 98 -5.53 -4.05 11.50
N ARG A 99 -5.56 -2.75 11.76
CA ARG A 99 -6.28 -1.76 10.95
C ARG A 99 -5.33 -0.70 10.46
N PHE A 100 -5.59 -0.23 9.24
CA PHE A 100 -4.85 0.89 8.64
C PHE A 100 -5.83 1.90 8.07
N SER A 101 -5.57 3.17 8.35
CA SER A 101 -6.19 4.31 7.66
C SER A 101 -5.10 5.05 6.91
N ASN A 102 -5.19 5.05 5.59
CA ASN A 102 -4.21 5.62 4.71
C ASN A 102 -4.75 6.87 4.02
N TYR A 103 -3.99 7.95 4.01
CA TYR A 103 -4.31 9.24 3.42
C TYR A 103 -3.18 9.65 2.48
N GLU A 104 -3.43 9.60 1.18
CA GLU A 104 -2.45 9.99 0.17
C GLU A 104 -2.90 11.25 -0.56
N ILE A 105 -1.97 12.19 -0.74
CA ILE A 105 -2.07 13.26 -1.71
C ILE A 105 -0.92 13.12 -2.70
N ASN A 106 -1.23 13.17 -4.00
CA ASN A 106 -0.20 13.14 -5.02
C ASN A 106 -0.46 14.18 -6.11
N GLY A 107 0.59 14.61 -6.77
CA GLY A 107 0.54 15.57 -7.86
C GLY A 107 1.53 15.21 -8.95
N SER A 108 1.17 15.55 -10.19
CA SER A 108 2.03 15.43 -11.35
C SER A 108 2.02 16.73 -12.15
N TYR A 109 3.14 17.03 -12.79
CA TYR A 109 3.27 18.18 -13.68
C TYR A 109 4.10 17.85 -14.91
N GLN A 110 3.58 18.19 -16.09
CA GLN A 110 4.28 18.05 -17.36
C GLN A 110 5.04 19.36 -17.65
N PHE A 111 6.35 19.37 -17.39
CA PHE A 111 7.20 20.56 -17.58
C PHE A 111 7.47 20.84 -19.04
N THR A 112 7.76 19.79 -19.82
CA THR A 112 7.93 19.82 -21.26
C THR A 112 7.27 18.60 -21.89
N PRO A 113 7.10 18.53 -23.22
CA PRO A 113 6.58 17.29 -23.85
C PRO A 113 7.38 16.03 -23.53
N GLN A 114 8.64 16.17 -23.10
CA GLN A 114 9.53 15.05 -22.78
C GLN A 114 9.71 14.84 -21.27
N PHE A 115 9.53 15.86 -20.43
CA PHE A 115 9.84 15.78 -19.01
C PHE A 115 8.62 16.00 -18.13
N SER A 116 8.34 15.05 -17.26
CA SER A 116 7.33 15.14 -16.21
C SER A 116 7.92 14.88 -14.82
N GLY A 117 7.31 15.48 -13.82
CA GLY A 117 7.62 15.25 -12.41
C GLY A 117 6.38 14.86 -11.63
N MET A 118 6.59 14.06 -10.59
CA MET A 118 5.55 13.63 -9.67
C MET A 118 6.05 13.79 -8.24
N ALA A 119 5.13 14.11 -7.34
CA ALA A 119 5.35 14.13 -5.89
C ALA A 119 4.17 13.51 -5.19
N MET A 120 4.42 12.80 -4.08
CA MET A 120 3.39 12.26 -3.22
C MET A 120 3.75 12.45 -1.75
N TYR A 121 2.72 12.54 -0.92
CA TYR A 121 2.80 12.37 0.51
C TYR A 121 1.72 11.41 0.94
N ASP A 122 2.12 10.43 1.73
CA ASP A 122 1.25 9.42 2.31
C ASP A 122 1.39 9.44 3.84
N PHE A 123 0.25 9.43 4.51
CA PHE A 123 0.15 9.24 5.95
C PHE A 123 -0.69 8.02 6.24
N THR A 124 -0.11 7.00 6.85
CA THR A 124 -0.81 5.81 7.31
C THR A 124 -0.85 5.76 8.83
N HIS A 125 -2.06 5.68 9.38
CA HIS A 125 -2.30 5.39 10.80
C HIS A 125 -2.67 3.92 10.97
N GLY A 126 -1.91 3.21 11.82
CA GLY A 126 -2.18 1.83 12.20
C GLY A 126 -2.83 1.73 13.58
N ASP A 127 -3.65 0.70 13.78
CA ASP A 127 -4.17 0.28 15.08
C ASP A 127 -4.06 -1.24 15.15
N TYR A 128 -3.13 -1.74 15.96
CA TYR A 128 -2.90 -3.15 16.18
C TYR A 128 -3.33 -3.54 17.59
N ALA A 129 -4.43 -4.30 17.68
CA ALA A 129 -4.91 -4.87 18.92
C ALA A 129 -4.19 -6.21 19.18
N ALA A 130 -3.02 -6.15 19.79
CA ALA A 130 -2.24 -7.30 20.19
C ALA A 130 -2.76 -7.90 21.50
N SER A 131 -2.35 -9.13 21.82
CA SER A 131 -2.74 -9.84 23.04
C SER A 131 -2.28 -9.16 24.34
N ASN A 132 -1.23 -8.36 24.27
CA ASN A 132 -0.60 -7.64 25.39
C ASN A 132 -0.90 -6.13 25.41
N GLY A 133 -1.76 -5.64 24.53
CA GLY A 133 -2.15 -4.23 24.46
C GLY A 133 -2.41 -3.74 23.05
N THR A 134 -2.79 -2.49 22.93
CA THR A 134 -2.99 -1.84 21.62
C THR A 134 -1.83 -0.94 21.30
N VAL A 135 -1.33 -1.01 20.07
CA VAL A 135 -0.26 -0.16 19.58
C VAL A 135 -0.70 0.56 18.32
N ARG A 136 -0.28 1.83 18.17
CA ARG A 136 -0.73 2.74 17.13
C ARG A 136 0.45 3.33 16.37
N PRO A 137 1.04 2.57 15.44
CA PRO A 137 2.08 3.08 14.57
C PRO A 137 1.53 4.09 13.56
N ASN A 138 2.40 5.06 13.21
CA ASN A 138 2.13 6.01 12.14
C ASN A 138 3.30 5.99 11.17
N TRP A 139 3.00 5.90 9.89
CA TRP A 139 3.97 6.00 8.80
C TRP A 139 3.75 7.30 8.06
N ASN A 140 4.84 7.99 7.77
CA ASN A 140 4.87 9.14 6.88
C ASN A 140 5.77 8.78 5.71
N GLU A 141 5.28 8.91 4.49
CA GLU A 141 6.04 8.62 3.29
C GLU A 141 6.00 9.81 2.33
N VAL A 142 7.16 10.16 1.79
CA VAL A 142 7.32 11.18 0.75
C VAL A 142 7.97 10.54 -0.45
N GLY A 143 7.35 10.68 -1.61
CA GLY A 143 7.87 10.19 -2.88
C GLY A 143 8.06 11.32 -3.88
N LEU A 144 9.17 11.27 -4.62
CA LEU A 144 9.46 12.15 -5.74
C LEU A 144 9.89 11.31 -6.94
N MET A 145 9.42 11.67 -8.13
CA MET A 145 9.80 11.00 -9.37
C MET A 145 9.99 12.03 -10.51
N GLY A 146 11.05 11.86 -11.27
CA GLY A 146 11.24 12.52 -12.56
C GLY A 146 11.25 11.48 -13.67
N ASP A 147 10.54 11.73 -14.75
CA ASP A 147 10.43 10.85 -15.93
C ASP A 147 10.78 11.64 -17.20
N TYR A 148 11.72 11.12 -18.00
CA TYR A 148 12.17 11.74 -19.22
C TYR A 148 12.01 10.80 -20.42
N LEU A 149 11.19 11.21 -21.37
CA LEU A 149 10.96 10.51 -22.65
C LEU A 149 12.14 10.70 -23.59
N LEU A 150 12.92 9.64 -23.83
CA LEU A 150 13.95 9.59 -24.86
C LEU A 150 13.34 9.43 -26.26
N SER A 151 12.20 8.74 -26.34
CA SER A 151 11.40 8.53 -27.55
C SER A 151 9.94 8.30 -27.20
N LYS A 152 9.07 8.10 -28.20
CA LYS A 152 7.66 7.73 -27.98
C LYS A 152 7.49 6.38 -27.27
N ARG A 153 8.53 5.55 -27.21
CA ARG A 153 8.51 4.19 -26.63
C ARG A 153 9.50 3.98 -25.50
N THR A 154 10.44 4.91 -25.30
CA THR A 154 11.53 4.74 -24.34
C THR A 154 11.58 5.94 -23.41
N ASP A 155 11.58 5.68 -22.13
CA ASP A 155 11.76 6.68 -21.07
C ASP A 155 12.80 6.22 -20.03
N VAL A 156 13.44 7.19 -19.41
CA VAL A 156 14.31 7.02 -18.25
C VAL A 156 13.64 7.73 -17.09
N TYR A 157 13.58 7.08 -15.95
CA TYR A 157 13.03 7.69 -14.74
C TYR A 157 13.97 7.52 -13.55
N MET A 158 13.86 8.47 -12.63
CA MET A 158 14.49 8.44 -11.32
C MET A 158 13.42 8.66 -10.26
N GLN A 159 13.42 7.81 -9.23
CA GLN A 159 12.47 7.86 -8.13
C GLN A 159 13.22 7.82 -6.80
N GLY A 160 12.80 8.67 -5.86
CA GLY A 160 13.23 8.65 -4.47
C GLY A 160 12.01 8.54 -3.57
N VAL A 161 12.06 7.66 -2.58
CA VAL A 161 11.02 7.47 -1.56
C VAL A 161 11.69 7.48 -0.20
N TRP A 162 11.18 8.32 0.70
CA TRP A 162 11.58 8.35 2.11
C TRP A 162 10.38 8.01 2.98
N GLN A 163 10.58 7.11 3.93
CA GLN A 163 9.55 6.71 4.89
C GLN A 163 10.07 6.87 6.32
N HIS A 164 9.19 7.29 7.23
CA HIS A 164 9.43 7.37 8.66
C HIS A 164 8.27 6.75 9.43
N VAL A 165 8.58 5.86 10.37
CA VAL A 165 7.61 5.23 11.28
C VAL A 165 7.77 5.78 12.69
N SER A 166 6.65 5.97 13.40
CA SER A 166 6.59 6.42 14.79
C SER A 166 5.45 5.74 15.54
N GLY A 167 5.41 5.86 16.87
CA GLY A 167 4.35 5.27 17.69
C GLY A 167 4.44 3.76 17.84
N VAL A 168 5.59 3.15 17.62
CA VAL A 168 5.85 1.72 17.73
C VAL A 168 6.60 1.39 19.00
N ALA A 169 6.25 0.25 19.61
CA ALA A 169 7.02 -0.36 20.69
C ALA A 169 7.87 -1.50 20.11
N ASP A 170 8.95 -1.86 20.78
CA ASP A 170 10.00 -2.79 20.29
C ASP A 170 9.50 -4.22 19.97
N ASP A 171 8.28 -4.58 20.35
CA ASP A 171 7.72 -5.95 20.23
C ASP A 171 6.49 -6.05 19.30
N MET A 172 6.47 -5.28 18.23
CA MET A 172 5.27 -5.13 17.39
C MET A 172 5.22 -5.98 16.12
N GLY A 173 5.58 -7.25 16.19
CA GLY A 173 5.45 -8.12 15.02
C GLY A 173 6.19 -7.58 13.79
N GLY A 174 7.38 -6.98 14.00
CA GLY A 174 8.23 -6.46 12.95
C GLY A 174 7.79 -5.12 12.34
N MET A 175 6.85 -4.40 12.93
CA MET A 175 6.40 -3.09 12.44
C MET A 175 7.18 -1.91 13.02
N SER A 176 8.24 -2.16 13.81
CA SER A 176 9.05 -1.14 14.50
C SER A 176 10.00 -0.37 13.57
N GLY A 177 10.39 -0.93 12.44
CA GLY A 177 11.25 -0.29 11.45
C GLY A 177 10.49 0.19 10.22
N ALA A 178 11.06 1.18 9.53
CA ALA A 178 10.54 1.60 8.23
C ALA A 178 10.75 0.49 7.18
N LEU A 179 9.75 0.30 6.32
CA LEU A 179 9.78 -0.68 5.24
C LEU A 179 9.16 -0.11 3.97
N ILE A 180 9.97 0.33 3.04
CA ILE A 180 9.53 0.71 1.70
C ILE A 180 9.43 -0.55 0.85
N LEU A 181 8.26 -0.84 0.30
CA LEU A 181 8.04 -1.98 -0.59
C LEU A 181 8.94 -1.88 -1.82
N GLY A 182 9.64 -2.97 -2.13
CA GLY A 182 10.66 -3.01 -3.19
C GLY A 182 12.08 -2.72 -2.72
N SER A 183 12.30 -2.38 -1.44
CA SER A 183 13.62 -2.36 -0.82
C SER A 183 14.11 -3.78 -0.51
N ALA A 184 15.39 -3.91 -0.14
CA ALA A 184 15.99 -5.20 0.25
C ALA A 184 15.45 -5.77 1.57
N GLY A 185 14.71 -4.98 2.34
CA GLY A 185 14.11 -5.37 3.63
C GLY A 185 13.82 -4.16 4.51
N GLN A 186 13.36 -4.46 5.72
CA GLN A 186 13.07 -3.45 6.73
C GLN A 186 14.35 -2.75 7.21
N SER A 187 14.28 -1.45 7.42
CA SER A 187 15.34 -0.68 8.06
C SER A 187 15.52 -1.10 9.53
N SER A 188 16.77 -1.08 10.01
CA SER A 188 17.07 -1.21 11.44
C SER A 188 16.71 0.04 12.25
N THR A 189 16.24 1.08 11.60
CA THR A 189 15.83 2.35 12.20
C THR A 189 14.39 2.69 11.85
N SER A 190 13.84 3.72 12.47
CA SER A 190 12.52 4.25 12.15
C SER A 190 12.42 4.95 10.79
N SER A 191 13.50 5.08 10.05
CA SER A 191 13.52 5.76 8.75
C SER A 191 14.19 4.91 7.68
N GLN A 192 13.69 5.02 6.45
CA GLN A 192 14.29 4.39 5.27
C GLN A 192 14.24 5.34 4.08
N LEU A 193 15.28 5.32 3.27
CA LEU A 193 15.33 6.01 1.98
C LEU A 193 15.64 4.99 0.90
N LEU A 194 14.83 4.98 -0.15
CA LEU A 194 15.03 4.19 -1.36
C LEU A 194 15.17 5.13 -2.55
N VAL A 195 16.20 4.94 -3.35
CA VAL A 195 16.37 5.64 -4.61
C VAL A 195 16.64 4.61 -5.70
N HIS A 196 15.91 4.69 -6.80
CA HIS A 196 16.23 3.89 -7.96
C HIS A 196 16.07 4.65 -9.28
N VAL A 197 16.80 4.19 -10.29
CA VAL A 197 16.75 4.68 -11.66
C VAL A 197 16.38 3.51 -12.56
N GLY A 198 15.52 3.76 -13.52
CA GLY A 198 15.10 2.73 -14.47
C GLY A 198 14.98 3.26 -15.89
N LEU A 199 15.07 2.33 -16.82
CA LEU A 199 14.77 2.56 -18.23
C LEU A 199 13.60 1.65 -18.61
N ARG A 200 12.56 2.24 -19.20
CA ARG A 200 11.37 1.52 -19.66
C ARG A 200 11.26 1.62 -21.16
N ASN A 201 11.04 0.49 -21.83
CA ASN A 201 10.78 0.45 -23.26
C ASN A 201 9.46 -0.30 -23.53
N LYS A 202 8.61 0.28 -24.37
CA LYS A 202 7.32 -0.27 -24.79
C LYS A 202 7.47 -0.87 -26.19
N PHE A 203 7.12 -2.13 -26.33
CA PHE A 203 7.15 -2.86 -27.58
C PHE A 203 5.84 -2.77 -28.36
#